data_68db39f4e4f4fe09f3b41b3d58a3568c
#
_entry.id   68db39f4e4f4fe09f3b41b3d58a3568c
#
_cell.length_a   1.000
_cell.length_b   1.000
_cell.length_c   1.000
_cell.angle_alpha   90.00
_cell.angle_beta   90.00
_cell.angle_gamma   90.00
#
_symmetry.space_group_name_H-M   'P 1'
#
loop_
_entity.id
_entity.type
_entity.pdbx_description
1 polymer ?
#
loop_
_entity_poly.entity_id
_entity_poly.type
_entity_poly.pdbx_seq_one_letter_code
_entity_poly.pdbx_strand_id
1 'polypeptide(L)'
;MRQDIEEKLNIKAIDIYGLSEIMGPGVGIECVEAQNGLHIWEDHFIPEIINPDTGETLPDGEKGELVITTITKEGIPLIRYRTRDITRLIKEPCICGRTHARIERLSGRSDDMLIIRGVNVFPSQIESVLFNIDGIEPHYQLIVERDGNLDTLEVQVEVNEQTFSDEIKELQGLSNKIKKDIKDLLGVTCKVRLVEPKSIARSEGKAKRVIDNRQQNPH
;
A
#
# COMPACT_ATOMS: atom_id res chain seq x y z
N MET A 1 -8.68 -3.88 10.79
CA MET A 1 -9.82 -3.89 9.83
C MET A 1 -10.35 -5.30 9.57
N ARG A 2 -9.56 -6.33 9.09
CA ARG A 2 -10.09 -7.71 8.91
C ARG A 2 -10.68 -8.27 10.22
N GLN A 3 -9.90 -8.27 11.29
CA GLN A 3 -10.33 -8.73 12.61
C GLN A 3 -11.61 -8.03 13.08
N ASP A 4 -11.69 -6.72 12.93
CA ASP A 4 -12.90 -5.96 13.31
C ASP A 4 -14.15 -6.37 12.53
N ILE A 5 -13.97 -6.69 11.22
CA ILE A 5 -15.08 -7.18 10.37
C ILE A 5 -15.52 -8.56 10.84
N GLU A 6 -14.55 -9.46 11.03
CA GLU A 6 -14.80 -10.84 11.44
C GLU A 6 -15.47 -10.91 12.83
N GLU A 7 -14.98 -10.11 13.79
CA GLU A 7 -15.55 -10.06 15.15
C GLU A 7 -16.94 -9.41 15.18
N LYS A 8 -17.11 -8.26 14.47
CA LYS A 8 -18.40 -7.53 14.53
C LYS A 8 -19.52 -8.20 13.75
N LEU A 9 -19.19 -8.86 12.64
CA LEU A 9 -20.19 -9.45 11.74
C LEU A 9 -20.26 -10.98 11.86
N ASN A 10 -19.39 -11.60 12.64
CA ASN A 10 -19.27 -13.07 12.79
C ASN A 10 -19.18 -13.80 11.44
N ILE A 11 -18.34 -13.29 10.52
CA ILE A 11 -18.09 -13.84 9.18
C ILE A 11 -16.60 -14.00 8.95
N LYS A 12 -16.20 -14.78 7.95
CA LYS A 12 -14.82 -14.79 7.44
C LYS A 12 -14.65 -13.72 6.39
N ALA A 13 -13.71 -12.80 6.60
CA ALA A 13 -13.37 -11.74 5.66
C ALA A 13 -12.27 -12.21 4.70
N ILE A 14 -12.63 -12.41 3.45
CA ILE A 14 -11.76 -12.91 2.38
C ILE A 14 -11.28 -11.74 1.53
N ASP A 15 -9.97 -11.69 1.28
CA ASP A 15 -9.36 -10.70 0.42
C ASP A 15 -9.51 -11.08 -1.05
N ILE A 16 -9.69 -10.10 -1.93
CA ILE A 16 -9.83 -10.26 -3.37
C ILE A 16 -8.96 -9.24 -4.09
N TYR A 17 -8.31 -9.66 -5.16
CA TYR A 17 -7.51 -8.82 -6.04
C TYR A 17 -8.07 -8.80 -7.45
N GLY A 18 -8.20 -7.64 -8.04
CA GLY A 18 -8.65 -7.45 -9.40
C GLY A 18 -8.37 -6.04 -9.92
N LEU A 19 -8.39 -5.90 -11.23
CA LEU A 19 -8.17 -4.65 -11.96
C LEU A 19 -9.19 -4.56 -13.08
N SER A 20 -9.77 -3.37 -13.28
CA SER A 20 -10.75 -3.11 -14.36
C SER A 20 -10.19 -3.43 -15.74
N GLU A 21 -8.89 -3.20 -15.94
CA GLU A 21 -8.17 -3.41 -17.19
C GLU A 21 -8.04 -4.90 -17.53
N ILE A 22 -7.92 -5.76 -16.51
CA ILE A 22 -7.74 -7.19 -16.70
C ILE A 22 -9.09 -7.90 -16.73
N MET A 23 -9.74 -7.98 -15.60
CA MET A 23 -11.08 -8.56 -15.44
C MET A 23 -11.62 -8.21 -14.04
N GLY A 24 -12.82 -7.71 -13.95
CA GLY A 24 -13.53 -7.56 -12.69
C GLY A 24 -14.64 -8.61 -12.56
N PRO A 25 -14.99 -9.05 -11.37
CA PRO A 25 -14.40 -8.75 -10.08
C PRO A 25 -13.42 -9.82 -9.59
N GLY A 26 -12.21 -9.88 -10.05
CA GLY A 26 -11.20 -10.67 -9.37
C GLY A 26 -10.34 -11.54 -10.24
N VAL A 27 -9.08 -11.20 -10.24
CA VAL A 27 -7.97 -11.97 -10.82
C VAL A 27 -7.47 -13.03 -9.84
N GLY A 28 -7.62 -12.76 -8.56
CA GLY A 28 -7.26 -13.68 -7.48
C GLY A 28 -8.09 -13.48 -6.23
N ILE A 29 -8.22 -14.55 -5.42
CA ILE A 29 -8.99 -14.55 -4.18
C ILE A 29 -8.33 -15.41 -3.11
N GLU A 30 -8.41 -15.01 -1.87
CA GLU A 30 -8.02 -15.84 -0.73
C GLU A 30 -8.95 -17.06 -0.57
N CYS A 31 -8.43 -18.12 0.02
CA CYS A 31 -9.25 -19.21 0.51
C CYS A 31 -9.60 -19.02 1.99
N VAL A 32 -10.76 -19.53 2.39
CA VAL A 32 -11.27 -19.44 3.78
C VAL A 32 -10.36 -20.21 4.75
N GLU A 33 -9.76 -21.31 4.28
CA GLU A 33 -8.98 -22.24 5.07
C GLU A 33 -7.66 -21.65 5.56
N ALA A 34 -6.97 -20.89 4.69
CA ALA A 34 -5.62 -20.39 4.99
C ALA A 34 -5.58 -18.89 5.26
N GLN A 35 -6.38 -18.11 4.55
CA GLN A 35 -6.31 -16.63 4.54
C GLN A 35 -4.85 -16.12 4.41
N ASN A 36 -4.07 -16.80 3.56
CA ASN A 36 -2.64 -16.57 3.38
C ASN A 36 -2.28 -16.49 1.88
N GLY A 37 -2.45 -15.31 1.33
CA GLY A 37 -2.25 -15.02 -0.09
C GLY A 37 -3.46 -15.34 -0.94
N LEU A 38 -3.51 -14.71 -2.11
CA LEU A 38 -4.63 -14.77 -3.05
C LEU A 38 -4.29 -15.74 -4.17
N HIS A 39 -5.09 -16.79 -4.34
CA HIS A 39 -4.96 -17.72 -5.46
C HIS A 39 -5.29 -17.02 -6.77
N ILE A 40 -4.38 -17.04 -7.71
CA ILE A 40 -4.59 -16.53 -9.07
C ILE A 40 -5.27 -17.61 -9.91
N TRP A 41 -6.24 -17.23 -10.72
CA TRP A 41 -6.91 -18.12 -11.64
C TRP A 41 -6.00 -18.43 -12.85
N GLU A 42 -5.08 -19.39 -12.70
CA GLU A 42 -4.06 -19.73 -13.71
C GLU A 42 -4.65 -20.37 -14.99
N ASP A 43 -5.91 -20.75 -14.98
CA ASP A 43 -6.71 -21.11 -16.15
C ASP A 43 -7.12 -19.90 -17.01
N HIS A 44 -7.03 -18.68 -16.45
CA HIS A 44 -7.35 -17.42 -17.11
C HIS A 44 -6.16 -16.46 -17.21
N PHE A 45 -5.18 -16.58 -16.32
CA PHE A 45 -4.09 -15.60 -16.17
C PHE A 45 -2.75 -16.29 -15.96
N ILE A 46 -1.70 -15.74 -16.58
CA ILE A 46 -0.31 -16.08 -16.27
C ILE A 46 0.27 -14.95 -15.42
N PRO A 47 0.55 -15.19 -14.14
CA PRO A 47 1.22 -14.21 -13.27
C PRO A 47 2.74 -14.33 -13.40
N GLU A 48 3.43 -13.21 -13.48
CA GLU A 48 4.88 -13.08 -13.41
C GLU A 48 5.25 -12.02 -12.37
N ILE A 49 6.40 -12.14 -11.74
CA ILE A 49 7.00 -11.08 -10.93
C ILE A 49 8.23 -10.57 -11.65
N ILE A 50 8.33 -9.27 -11.84
CA ILE A 50 9.46 -8.64 -12.52
C ILE A 50 10.15 -7.62 -11.63
N ASN A 51 11.42 -7.37 -11.93
CA ASN A 51 12.10 -6.19 -11.43
C ASN A 51 11.45 -4.94 -12.07
N PRO A 52 10.93 -3.97 -11.30
CA PRO A 52 10.22 -2.81 -11.84
C PRO A 52 11.11 -1.90 -12.70
N ASP A 53 12.44 -1.90 -12.48
CA ASP A 53 13.39 -1.04 -13.17
C ASP A 53 13.89 -1.68 -14.47
N THR A 54 14.28 -2.99 -14.43
CA THR A 54 14.85 -3.69 -15.58
C THR A 54 13.80 -4.40 -16.43
N GLY A 55 12.65 -4.75 -15.88
CA GLY A 55 11.60 -5.55 -16.53
C GLY A 55 11.92 -7.05 -16.63
N GLU A 56 13.05 -7.50 -16.04
CA GLU A 56 13.43 -8.91 -16.00
C GLU A 56 12.57 -9.69 -15.03
N THR A 57 12.21 -10.92 -15.39
CA THR A 57 11.46 -11.81 -14.50
C THR A 57 12.33 -12.25 -13.32
N LEU A 58 11.79 -12.14 -12.12
CA LEU A 58 12.44 -12.53 -10.88
C LEU A 58 12.16 -14.00 -10.53
N PRO A 59 13.06 -14.67 -9.80
CA PRO A 59 12.82 -15.98 -9.25
C PRO A 59 11.59 -16.03 -8.35
N ASP A 60 10.97 -17.22 -8.23
CA ASP A 60 9.84 -17.45 -7.35
C ASP A 60 10.18 -17.08 -5.90
N GLY A 61 9.24 -16.43 -5.23
CA GLY A 61 9.39 -15.97 -3.84
C GLY A 61 10.09 -14.62 -3.68
N GLU A 62 10.70 -14.07 -4.72
CA GLU A 62 11.23 -12.71 -4.69
C GLU A 62 10.11 -11.67 -4.88
N LYS A 63 10.27 -10.51 -4.21
CA LYS A 63 9.34 -9.38 -4.33
C LYS A 63 9.68 -8.54 -5.56
N GLY A 64 8.65 -8.19 -6.32
CA GLY A 64 8.76 -7.32 -7.48
C GLY A 64 7.39 -6.86 -7.94
N GLU A 65 7.32 -6.29 -9.13
CA GLU A 65 6.09 -5.85 -9.76
C GLU A 65 5.33 -7.02 -10.37
N LEU A 66 4.04 -7.13 -10.07
CA LEU A 66 3.16 -8.12 -10.66
C LEU A 66 2.87 -7.77 -12.12
N VAL A 67 3.05 -8.74 -12.97
CA VAL A 67 2.70 -8.70 -14.41
C VAL A 67 1.68 -9.79 -14.67
N ILE A 68 0.64 -9.48 -15.44
CA ILE A 68 -0.42 -10.42 -15.79
C ILE A 68 -0.56 -10.52 -17.32
N THR A 69 -0.58 -11.74 -17.81
CA THR A 69 -1.01 -12.05 -19.18
C THR A 69 -2.38 -12.72 -19.12
N THR A 70 -3.35 -12.22 -19.91
CA THR A 70 -4.67 -12.84 -20.02
C THR A 70 -4.64 -13.94 -21.08
N ILE A 71 -5.22 -15.12 -20.78
CA ILE A 71 -5.23 -16.28 -21.68
C ILE A 71 -6.58 -16.41 -22.40
N THR A 72 -7.67 -16.15 -21.68
CA THR A 72 -9.03 -16.40 -22.16
C THR A 72 -9.80 -15.14 -22.56
N LYS A 73 -9.18 -13.98 -22.40
CA LYS A 73 -9.82 -12.68 -22.69
C LYS A 73 -9.75 -12.38 -24.18
N GLU A 74 -10.90 -12.40 -24.87
CA GLU A 74 -11.00 -12.12 -26.32
C GLU A 74 -11.04 -10.61 -26.60
N GLY A 75 -11.80 -9.85 -25.81
CA GLY A 75 -11.89 -8.39 -25.93
C GLY A 75 -10.71 -7.70 -25.23
N ILE A 76 -9.87 -7.01 -25.98
CA ILE A 76 -8.67 -6.30 -25.47
C ILE A 76 -7.77 -7.26 -24.65
N PRO A 77 -7.22 -8.32 -25.26
CA PRO A 77 -6.29 -9.22 -24.58
C PRO A 77 -5.05 -8.45 -24.11
N LEU A 78 -4.58 -8.73 -22.91
CA LEU A 78 -3.40 -8.10 -22.34
C LEU A 78 -2.26 -9.10 -22.27
N ILE A 79 -1.12 -8.75 -22.85
CA ILE A 79 0.11 -9.54 -22.81
C ILE A 79 1.13 -8.80 -21.98
N ARG A 80 1.60 -9.45 -20.90
CA ARG A 80 2.56 -8.90 -19.94
C ARG A 80 2.17 -7.49 -19.43
N TYR A 81 0.92 -7.35 -19.01
CA TYR A 81 0.41 -6.09 -18.46
C TYR A 81 1.05 -5.80 -17.10
N ARG A 82 1.77 -4.70 -17.01
CA ARG A 82 2.41 -4.21 -15.78
C ARG A 82 1.37 -3.57 -14.88
N THR A 83 1.06 -4.23 -13.76
CA THR A 83 0.01 -3.74 -12.82
C THR A 83 0.49 -2.60 -11.94
N ARG A 84 1.79 -2.43 -11.81
CA ARG A 84 2.49 -1.55 -10.85
C ARG A 84 2.36 -2.00 -9.40
N ASP A 85 1.66 -3.06 -9.10
CA ASP A 85 1.49 -3.59 -7.75
C ASP A 85 2.70 -4.44 -7.36
N ILE A 86 3.22 -4.20 -6.15
CA ILE A 86 4.38 -4.92 -5.61
C ILE A 86 3.91 -6.09 -4.75
N THR A 87 4.31 -7.28 -5.15
CA THR A 87 4.00 -8.53 -4.45
C THR A 87 5.09 -9.59 -4.72
N ARG A 88 4.84 -10.85 -4.36
CA ARG A 88 5.62 -12.03 -4.76
C ARG A 88 4.70 -13.22 -5.03
N LEU A 89 5.17 -14.16 -5.83
CA LEU A 89 4.48 -15.44 -6.02
C LEU A 89 4.82 -16.40 -4.88
N ILE A 90 3.79 -17.12 -4.45
CA ILE A 90 3.84 -18.20 -3.47
C ILE A 90 3.38 -19.46 -4.17
N LYS A 91 4.32 -20.38 -4.47
CA LYS A 91 4.02 -21.66 -5.17
C LYS A 91 3.89 -22.86 -4.24
N GLU A 92 4.20 -22.68 -2.95
CA GLU A 92 4.05 -23.72 -1.95
C GLU A 92 2.58 -24.18 -1.87
N PRO A 93 2.33 -25.48 -1.63
CA PRO A 93 0.98 -26.01 -1.51
C PRO A 93 0.14 -25.27 -0.46
N CYS A 94 -1.09 -24.98 -0.77
CA CYS A 94 -2.04 -24.42 0.18
C CYS A 94 -2.83 -25.51 0.90
N ILE A 95 -3.10 -25.31 2.19
CA ILE A 95 -3.90 -26.25 2.99
C ILE A 95 -5.32 -26.46 2.45
N CYS A 96 -5.83 -25.53 1.63
CA CYS A 96 -7.12 -25.69 0.95
C CYS A 96 -7.12 -26.72 -0.19
N GLY A 97 -5.94 -27.25 -0.56
CA GLY A 97 -5.78 -28.24 -1.62
C GLY A 97 -5.73 -27.68 -3.04
N ARG A 98 -5.91 -26.38 -3.25
CA ARG A 98 -5.75 -25.74 -4.57
C ARG A 98 -4.28 -25.72 -4.97
N THR A 99 -4.03 -25.97 -6.26
CA THR A 99 -2.68 -25.99 -6.85
C THR A 99 -2.27 -24.67 -7.49
N HIS A 100 -3.20 -23.73 -7.66
CA HIS A 100 -2.94 -22.41 -8.20
C HIS A 100 -1.89 -21.65 -7.39
N ALA A 101 -0.98 -20.97 -8.06
CA ALA A 101 -0.08 -20.03 -7.41
C ALA A 101 -0.86 -18.94 -6.67
N ARG A 102 -0.28 -18.47 -5.58
CA ARG A 102 -0.84 -17.35 -4.81
C ARG A 102 0.07 -16.13 -4.93
N ILE A 103 -0.51 -14.96 -4.90
CA ILE A 103 0.24 -13.73 -4.64
C ILE A 103 0.16 -13.39 -3.16
N GLU A 104 1.27 -12.88 -2.60
CA GLU A 104 1.28 -12.29 -1.28
C GLU A 104 0.39 -11.04 -1.28
N ARG A 105 -0.07 -10.61 -0.11
CA ARG A 105 -0.75 -9.33 0.01
C ARG A 105 0.12 -8.21 -0.55
N LEU A 106 -0.48 -7.30 -1.32
CA LEU A 106 0.23 -6.19 -1.94
C LEU A 106 0.96 -5.34 -0.90
N SER A 107 2.23 -5.05 -1.16
CA SER A 107 3.05 -4.19 -0.30
C SER A 107 2.89 -2.70 -0.65
N GLY A 108 2.47 -2.40 -1.87
CA GLY A 108 2.31 -1.05 -2.41
C GLY A 108 2.35 -1.06 -3.93
N ARG A 109 2.55 0.11 -4.54
CA ARG A 109 2.68 0.26 -5.99
C ARG A 109 4.06 0.81 -6.33
N SER A 110 4.64 0.36 -7.44
CA SER A 110 5.94 0.84 -7.91
C SER A 110 5.92 2.32 -8.35
N ASP A 111 4.78 2.79 -8.84
CA ASP A 111 4.55 4.19 -9.24
C ASP A 111 4.20 5.14 -8.07
N ASP A 112 3.81 4.60 -6.92
CA ASP A 112 3.58 5.35 -5.69
C ASP A 112 4.81 5.33 -4.74
N MET A 113 5.88 4.63 -5.13
CA MET A 113 7.09 4.51 -4.32
C MET A 113 7.85 5.83 -4.28
N LEU A 114 8.17 6.27 -3.08
CA LEU A 114 9.02 7.43 -2.83
C LEU A 114 10.41 6.97 -2.46
N ILE A 115 11.43 7.57 -3.03
CA ILE A 115 12.80 7.38 -2.59
C ILE A 115 13.17 8.55 -1.69
N ILE A 116 13.34 8.30 -0.39
CA ILE A 116 13.68 9.32 0.61
C ILE A 116 15.05 8.99 1.19
N ARG A 117 16.06 9.79 0.87
CA ARG A 117 17.47 9.57 1.32
C ARG A 117 17.97 8.13 1.01
N GLY A 118 17.63 7.62 -0.17
CA GLY A 118 18.03 6.27 -0.61
C GLY A 118 17.21 5.12 -0.03
N VAL A 119 16.14 5.41 0.72
CA VAL A 119 15.22 4.40 1.25
C VAL A 119 13.91 4.42 0.45
N ASN A 120 13.47 3.24 0.03
CA ASN A 120 12.18 3.06 -0.63
C ASN A 120 11.06 3.13 0.40
N VAL A 121 10.19 4.11 0.26
CA VAL A 121 9.06 4.40 1.16
C VAL A 121 7.77 4.27 0.37
N PHE A 122 6.88 3.38 0.78
CA PHE A 122 5.54 3.27 0.21
C PHE A 122 4.52 3.99 1.09
N PRO A 123 3.64 4.83 0.52
CA PRO A 123 2.58 5.51 1.28
C PRO A 123 1.73 4.56 2.12
N SER A 124 1.48 3.34 1.62
CA SER A 124 0.74 2.29 2.33
C SER A 124 1.41 1.83 3.64
N GLN A 125 2.74 1.89 3.72
CA GLN A 125 3.47 1.55 4.95
C GLN A 125 3.26 2.64 6.02
N ILE A 126 3.30 3.92 5.63
CA ILE A 126 2.99 5.04 6.55
C ILE A 126 1.53 4.95 6.99
N GLU A 127 0.62 4.66 6.07
CA GLU A 127 -0.80 4.45 6.36
C GLU A 127 -1.02 3.36 7.41
N SER A 128 -0.28 2.25 7.30
CA SER A 128 -0.39 1.15 8.27
C SER A 128 0.05 1.54 9.68
N VAL A 129 1.03 2.44 9.81
CA VAL A 129 1.42 3.01 11.11
C VAL A 129 0.31 3.91 11.65
N LEU A 130 -0.17 4.84 10.83
CA LEU A 130 -1.17 5.82 11.25
C LEU A 130 -2.46 5.16 11.75
N PHE A 131 -2.95 4.14 11.04
CA PHE A 131 -4.22 3.47 11.38
C PHE A 131 -4.16 2.59 12.65
N ASN A 132 -2.98 2.37 13.21
CA ASN A 132 -2.80 1.68 14.48
C ASN A 132 -2.70 2.64 15.69
N ILE A 133 -2.93 3.93 15.48
CA ILE A 133 -2.80 4.96 16.51
C ILE A 133 -4.17 5.58 16.77
N ASP A 134 -4.61 5.53 18.04
CA ASP A 134 -5.87 6.15 18.45
C ASP A 134 -5.82 7.68 18.35
N GLY A 135 -6.97 8.29 18.07
CA GLY A 135 -7.10 9.74 17.96
C GLY A 135 -6.79 10.33 16.58
N ILE A 136 -6.41 9.49 15.62
CA ILE A 136 -6.11 9.86 14.24
C ILE A 136 -7.30 9.57 13.34
N GLU A 137 -7.62 10.49 12.44
CA GLU A 137 -8.58 10.30 11.36
C GLU A 137 -7.91 9.62 10.14
N PRO A 138 -8.67 8.90 9.27
CA PRO A 138 -8.10 8.18 8.13
C PRO A 138 -7.70 9.10 6.96
N HIS A 139 -7.32 10.34 7.28
CA HIS A 139 -6.95 11.37 6.31
C HIS A 139 -5.56 11.89 6.59
N TYR A 140 -4.66 11.65 5.65
CA TYR A 140 -3.27 12.08 5.74
C TYR A 140 -2.73 12.50 4.38
N GLN A 141 -1.64 13.26 4.40
CA GLN A 141 -0.90 13.69 3.22
C GLN A 141 0.61 13.60 3.48
N LEU A 142 1.33 13.13 2.49
CA LEU A 142 2.78 13.04 2.50
C LEU A 142 3.32 14.16 1.62
N ILE A 143 4.15 15.02 2.18
CA ILE A 143 4.81 16.11 1.46
C ILE A 143 6.28 15.77 1.39
N VAL A 144 6.78 15.66 0.16
CA VAL A 144 8.20 15.41 -0.11
C VAL A 144 8.82 16.68 -0.67
N GLU A 145 9.87 17.13 -0.05
CA GLU A 145 10.61 18.33 -0.45
C GLU A 145 12.10 18.03 -0.48
N ARG A 146 12.86 18.90 -1.12
CA ARG A 146 14.33 18.85 -1.12
C ARG A 146 14.88 20.07 -0.41
N ASP A 147 15.65 19.82 0.65
CA ASP A 147 16.37 20.84 1.40
C ASP A 147 17.88 20.68 1.13
N GLY A 148 18.42 21.53 0.27
CA GLY A 148 19.77 21.36 -0.28
C GLY A 148 19.90 20.03 -1.04
N ASN A 149 20.74 19.15 -0.54
CA ASN A 149 21.00 17.83 -1.15
C ASN A 149 20.21 16.68 -0.48
N LEU A 150 19.34 16.98 0.47
CA LEU A 150 18.61 15.96 1.23
C LEU A 150 17.12 16.06 1.02
N ASP A 151 16.51 14.92 0.73
CA ASP A 151 15.05 14.80 0.70
C ASP A 151 14.49 14.85 2.11
N THR A 152 13.41 15.58 2.29
CA THR A 152 12.64 15.68 3.53
C THR A 152 11.26 15.11 3.31
N LEU A 153 10.74 14.42 4.33
CA LEU A 153 9.39 13.87 4.35
C LEU A 153 8.63 14.53 5.49
N GLU A 154 7.49 15.14 5.17
CA GLU A 154 6.51 15.60 6.15
C GLU A 154 5.24 14.75 6.03
N VAL A 155 4.75 14.26 7.15
CA VAL A 155 3.48 13.54 7.28
C VAL A 155 2.48 14.47 7.94
N GLN A 156 1.52 14.95 7.19
CA GLN A 156 0.36 15.67 7.72
C GLN A 156 -0.76 14.68 7.96
N VAL A 157 -1.34 14.69 9.16
CA VAL A 157 -2.42 13.77 9.53
C VAL A 157 -3.48 14.50 10.31
N GLU A 158 -4.75 14.26 9.93
CA GLU A 158 -5.88 14.79 10.68
C GLU A 158 -6.06 14.03 11.99
N VAL A 159 -6.32 14.76 13.05
CA VAL A 159 -6.74 14.22 14.34
C VAL A 159 -8.24 14.44 14.54
N ASN A 160 -8.87 13.64 15.38
CA ASN A 160 -10.28 13.83 15.68
C ASN A 160 -10.49 15.09 16.55
N GLU A 161 -11.74 15.56 16.66
CA GLU A 161 -12.07 16.79 17.39
C GLU A 161 -11.67 16.73 18.86
N GLN A 162 -11.76 15.55 19.49
CA GLN A 162 -11.39 15.36 20.87
C GLN A 162 -9.88 15.53 21.06
N THR A 163 -9.07 14.83 20.26
CA THR A 163 -7.60 14.93 20.31
C THR A 163 -7.13 16.34 19.94
N PHE A 164 -7.81 17.03 19.02
CA PHE A 164 -7.41 18.39 18.64
C PHE A 164 -7.65 19.41 19.77
N SER A 165 -8.62 19.16 20.65
CA SER A 165 -8.90 20.00 21.82
C SER A 165 -8.03 19.68 23.03
N ASP A 166 -7.19 18.64 22.96
CA ASP A 166 -6.31 18.22 24.05
C ASP A 166 -5.17 19.23 24.31
N GLU A 167 -4.50 19.06 25.44
CA GLU A 167 -3.38 19.89 25.82
C GLU A 167 -2.22 19.76 24.81
N ILE A 168 -1.49 20.84 24.58
CA ILE A 168 -0.33 20.91 23.66
C ILE A 168 0.68 19.78 23.94
N LYS A 169 0.83 19.37 25.19
CA LYS A 169 1.74 18.29 25.61
C LYS A 169 1.29 16.92 25.06
N GLU A 170 -0.02 16.65 25.01
CA GLU A 170 -0.57 15.41 24.49
C GLU A 170 -0.43 15.34 22.97
N LEU A 171 -0.71 16.43 22.26
CA LEU A 171 -0.44 16.56 20.82
C LEU A 171 1.03 16.35 20.47
N GLN A 172 1.95 16.91 21.28
CA GLN A 172 3.38 16.70 21.12
C GLN A 172 3.76 15.23 21.34
N GLY A 173 3.17 14.57 22.33
CA GLY A 173 3.34 13.15 22.62
C GLY A 173 2.90 12.29 21.44
N LEU A 174 1.73 12.56 20.88
CA LEU A 174 1.18 11.87 19.70
C LEU A 174 2.08 12.04 18.46
N SER A 175 2.51 13.29 18.19
CA SER A 175 3.44 13.57 17.08
C SER A 175 4.75 12.80 17.21
N ASN A 176 5.31 12.73 18.44
CA ASN A 176 6.56 12.01 18.70
C ASN A 176 6.38 10.48 18.55
N LYS A 177 5.23 9.94 18.96
CA LYS A 177 4.88 8.52 18.78
C LYS A 177 4.84 8.18 17.30
N ILE A 178 4.13 8.96 16.47
CA ILE A 178 4.05 8.76 15.02
C ILE A 178 5.44 8.78 14.38
N LYS A 179 6.28 9.77 14.73
CA LYS A 179 7.66 9.88 14.23
C LYS A 179 8.49 8.65 14.55
N LYS A 180 8.37 8.17 15.80
CA LYS A 180 9.08 6.98 16.26
C LYS A 180 8.63 5.75 15.50
N ASP A 181 7.32 5.50 15.42
CA ASP A 181 6.76 4.30 14.80
C ASP A 181 7.09 4.24 13.29
N ILE A 182 7.03 5.38 12.59
CA ILE A 182 7.47 5.48 11.18
C ILE A 182 8.98 5.20 11.05
N LYS A 183 9.81 5.77 11.93
CA LYS A 183 11.25 5.54 11.92
C LYS A 183 11.60 4.08 12.20
N ASP A 184 10.93 3.45 13.16
CA ASP A 184 11.16 2.06 13.54
C ASP A 184 10.76 1.09 12.41
N LEU A 185 9.71 1.41 11.66
CA LEU A 185 9.26 0.59 10.53
C LEU A 185 10.09 0.81 9.25
N LEU A 186 10.40 2.06 8.91
CA LEU A 186 10.95 2.42 7.59
C LEU A 186 12.43 2.84 7.62
N GLY A 187 13.01 3.07 8.80
CA GLY A 187 14.36 3.61 8.93
C GLY A 187 14.50 5.09 8.50
N VAL A 188 13.40 5.77 8.19
CA VAL A 188 13.39 7.16 7.71
C VAL A 188 12.85 8.09 8.78
N THR A 189 13.53 9.21 8.99
CA THR A 189 13.02 10.27 9.85
C THR A 189 12.12 11.23 9.07
N CYS A 190 10.96 11.55 9.62
CA CYS A 190 9.99 12.48 9.04
C CYS A 190 9.63 13.61 10.01
N LYS A 191 9.11 14.70 9.45
CA LYS A 191 8.34 15.68 10.23
C LYS A 191 6.92 15.20 10.33
N VAL A 192 6.26 15.36 11.47
CA VAL A 192 4.83 15.04 11.63
C VAL A 192 4.10 16.31 12.04
N ARG A 193 3.07 16.63 11.30
CA ARG A 193 2.19 17.76 11.54
C ARG A 193 0.78 17.25 11.76
N LEU A 194 0.28 17.40 12.97
CA LEU A 194 -1.12 17.17 13.29
C LEU A 194 -1.94 18.36 12.80
N VAL A 195 -3.00 18.09 12.08
CA VAL A 195 -3.86 19.12 11.50
C VAL A 195 -5.32 18.94 11.95
N GLU A 196 -6.08 20.03 11.86
CA GLU A 196 -7.48 20.05 12.24
C GLU A 196 -8.32 19.05 11.42
N PRO A 197 -9.41 18.54 12.00
CA PRO A 197 -10.36 17.73 11.25
C PRO A 197 -10.86 18.45 9.99
N LYS A 198 -10.95 17.73 8.88
CA LYS A 198 -11.42 18.23 7.58
C LYS A 198 -10.53 19.30 6.91
N SER A 199 -9.28 19.45 7.34
CA SER A 199 -8.33 20.38 6.74
C SER A 199 -7.64 19.83 5.49
N ILE A 200 -7.51 18.49 5.37
CA ILE A 200 -6.97 17.84 4.18
C ILE A 200 -8.06 17.73 3.12
N ALA A 201 -7.75 18.17 1.89
CA ALA A 201 -8.70 18.14 0.78
C ALA A 201 -9.23 16.72 0.51
N ARG A 202 -10.53 16.58 0.39
CA ARG A 202 -11.20 15.33 0.00
C ARG A 202 -11.13 15.20 -1.51
N SER A 203 -10.74 14.03 -2.02
CA SER A 203 -10.76 13.74 -3.45
C SER A 203 -12.00 12.94 -3.82
N GLU A 204 -12.65 13.29 -4.92
CA GLU A 204 -13.64 12.46 -5.56
C GLU A 204 -12.93 11.32 -6.30
N GLY A 205 -12.86 10.14 -5.71
CA GLY A 205 -12.13 8.97 -6.24
C GLY A 205 -10.87 8.60 -5.43
N LYS A 206 -9.78 8.23 -6.12
CA LYS A 206 -8.52 7.88 -5.43
C LYS A 206 -7.90 9.10 -4.74
N ALA A 207 -7.66 9.00 -3.44
CA ALA A 207 -7.03 10.06 -2.67
C ALA A 207 -5.60 10.32 -3.18
N LYS A 208 -5.31 11.55 -3.59
CA LYS A 208 -3.94 11.99 -3.89
C LYS A 208 -3.21 12.26 -2.57
N ARG A 209 -2.55 11.25 -2.06
CA ARG A 209 -1.90 11.29 -0.73
C ARG A 209 -0.48 11.81 -0.75
N VAL A 210 0.13 11.95 -1.91
CA VAL A 210 1.52 12.39 -2.08
C VAL A 210 1.56 13.72 -2.83
N ILE A 211 2.27 14.68 -2.27
CA ILE A 211 2.70 15.92 -2.91
C ILE A 211 4.22 15.88 -2.98
N ASP A 212 4.76 15.68 -4.17
CA ASP A 212 6.21 15.70 -4.41
C ASP A 212 6.62 17.05 -5.00
N ASN A 213 7.22 17.89 -4.16
CA ASN A 213 7.68 19.25 -4.52
C ASN A 213 9.14 19.29 -4.97
N ARG A 214 9.83 18.14 -5.06
CA ARG A 214 11.27 18.10 -5.41
C ARG A 214 11.58 18.64 -6.80
N GLN A 215 10.63 18.55 -7.73
CA GLN A 215 10.79 19.04 -9.10
C GLN A 215 10.48 20.53 -9.27
N GLN A 216 9.92 21.19 -8.25
CA GLN A 216 9.52 22.60 -8.32
C GLN A 216 10.66 23.57 -7.96
N ASN A 217 11.81 23.06 -7.52
CA ASN A 217 13.02 23.85 -7.27
C ASN A 217 14.17 23.32 -8.15
N PRO A 218 14.22 23.61 -9.46
CA PRO A 218 15.44 23.45 -10.24
C PRO A 218 16.44 24.53 -9.78
N HIS A 219 17.61 24.11 -9.35
CA HIS A 219 18.75 25.01 -9.12
C HIS A 219 19.25 25.67 -10.42
#